data_02e310b09c84c642200162a52324839d
#
_entry.id   02e310b09c84c642200162a52324839d
#
_cell.length_a   1.000
_cell.length_b   1.000
_cell.length_c   1.000
_cell.angle_alpha   90.00
_cell.angle_beta   90.00
_cell.angle_gamma   90.00
#
_symmetry.space_group_name_H-M   'P 1'
#
loop_
_entity.id
_entity.type
_entity.pdbx_description
1 polymer ?
#
loop_
_entity_poly.entity_id
_entity_poly.type
_entity_poly.pdbx_seq_one_letter_code
_entity_poly.pdbx_strand_id
1 'polypeptide(L)'
;MSNRRDFLRKSLVGAAAVAVPGVFTKEALANPSPPPTLATAYKIGYQLYGIRNLLSSDPDGTMKAVSNCNIEGVEYSGMTKTPAITFRLLQNKYNMVCCGIHYGLLEYEQTGVIPKMEYCYVLGNEDISCHWLENNHRGSLENYLNHAKTFNGIALEYKKNGFNFYYHNHGYEFQEVFNGKYAMDIMLENTDPALFSMEFHFSGLPEGLDPVKYINNLGGRLLKLHFPVLDNNGNVALRQDIIDAAKATGSCKWFIIEQNYPDLPTAVERLKKSVDVLREMLNK
;
A
#
# COMPACT_ATOMS: atom_id res chain seq x y z
N MET A 1 1.47 9.69 -27.39
CA MET A 1 1.52 9.01 -26.08
C MET A 1 2.84 9.41 -25.43
N SER A 2 2.80 10.21 -24.35
CA SER A 2 4.00 10.56 -23.57
C SER A 2 4.48 9.29 -22.88
N ASN A 3 5.68 8.83 -23.22
CA ASN A 3 6.25 7.62 -22.66
C ASN A 3 6.83 7.97 -21.28
N ARG A 4 6.85 7.02 -20.32
CA ARG A 4 7.48 7.11 -18.99
C ARG A 4 8.86 7.82 -19.02
N ARG A 5 9.62 7.66 -20.11
CA ARG A 5 10.89 8.36 -20.38
C ARG A 5 10.73 9.87 -20.60
N ASP A 6 9.64 10.32 -21.20
CA ASP A 6 9.43 11.73 -21.53
C ASP A 6 8.93 12.53 -20.33
N PHE A 7 8.13 11.89 -19.45
CA PHE A 7 7.75 12.44 -18.15
C PHE A 7 9.00 12.74 -17.32
N LEU A 8 9.92 11.79 -17.25
CA LEU A 8 11.16 11.89 -16.47
C LEU A 8 12.17 12.91 -17.00
N ARG A 9 12.29 13.04 -18.32
CA ARG A 9 13.15 14.08 -18.91
C ARG A 9 12.68 15.48 -18.55
N LYS A 10 11.38 15.69 -18.38
CA LYS A 10 10.81 17.00 -18.02
C LYS A 10 10.93 17.30 -16.51
N SER A 11 10.86 16.28 -15.66
CA SER A 11 10.96 16.42 -14.20
C SER A 11 12.41 16.59 -13.70
N LEU A 12 13.40 15.97 -14.37
CA LEU A 12 14.81 16.03 -13.99
C LEU A 12 15.49 17.38 -14.31
N VAL A 13 14.89 18.24 -15.10
CA VAL A 13 15.45 19.57 -15.42
C VAL A 13 15.26 20.57 -14.28
N GLY A 14 14.43 20.27 -13.26
CA GLY A 14 14.15 21.16 -12.12
C GLY A 14 14.84 20.82 -10.79
N ALA A 15 15.44 19.65 -10.66
CA ALA A 15 16.10 19.24 -9.42
C ALA A 15 17.58 19.60 -9.43
N ALA A 16 17.94 20.70 -8.75
CA ALA A 16 19.33 21.00 -8.45
C ALA A 16 19.97 19.83 -7.68
N ALA A 17 20.94 19.18 -8.30
CA ALA A 17 21.68 18.08 -7.73
C ALA A 17 22.45 18.57 -6.49
N VAL A 18 22.03 18.16 -5.30
CA VAL A 18 22.88 18.18 -4.13
C VAL A 18 23.88 17.03 -4.31
N ALA A 19 25.07 17.38 -4.76
CA ALA A 19 26.17 16.42 -4.92
C ALA A 19 26.65 15.96 -3.54
N VAL A 20 26.34 14.73 -3.18
CA VAL A 20 27.06 13.99 -2.14
C VAL A 20 28.23 13.27 -2.82
N PRO A 21 29.48 13.57 -2.48
CA PRO A 21 30.62 12.93 -3.12
C PRO A 21 30.73 11.45 -2.69
N GLY A 22 30.73 10.58 -3.67
CA GLY A 22 31.13 9.18 -3.53
C GLY A 22 29.95 8.20 -3.47
N VAL A 23 29.83 7.41 -4.54
CA VAL A 23 29.01 6.22 -4.73
C VAL A 23 27.62 6.46 -5.38
N PHE A 24 27.62 6.97 -6.60
CA PHE A 24 26.48 6.75 -7.49
C PHE A 24 26.97 6.09 -8.78
N THR A 25 26.98 4.78 -8.84
CA THR A 25 27.10 4.07 -10.11
C THR A 25 25.71 3.94 -10.74
N LYS A 26 25.67 3.97 -12.07
CA LYS A 26 24.44 3.80 -12.86
C LYS A 26 23.71 2.47 -12.55
N GLU A 27 24.43 1.53 -11.95
CA GLU A 27 23.98 0.22 -11.52
C GLU A 27 23.17 0.25 -10.22
N ALA A 28 23.37 1.22 -9.33
CA ALA A 28 22.60 1.35 -8.07
C ALA A 28 21.14 1.78 -8.30
N LEU A 29 20.85 2.37 -9.47
CA LEU A 29 19.49 2.77 -9.87
C LEU A 29 18.81 1.73 -10.81
N ALA A 30 19.52 0.66 -11.18
CA ALA A 30 18.90 -0.44 -11.90
C ALA A 30 17.82 -1.07 -11.02
N ASN A 31 16.70 -1.47 -11.64
CA ASN A 31 15.69 -2.25 -10.92
C ASN A 31 16.41 -3.43 -10.24
N PRO A 32 16.16 -3.67 -8.94
CA PRO A 32 16.72 -4.86 -8.31
C PRO A 32 16.32 -6.06 -9.14
N SER A 33 17.25 -6.98 -9.35
CA SER A 33 16.88 -8.30 -9.83
C SER A 33 15.79 -8.82 -8.89
N PRO A 34 14.71 -9.43 -9.41
CA PRO A 34 13.70 -10.00 -8.52
C PRO A 34 14.41 -10.93 -7.53
N PRO A 35 13.95 -10.96 -6.26
CA PRO A 35 14.53 -11.86 -5.28
C PRO A 35 14.59 -13.28 -5.85
N PRO A 36 15.60 -14.10 -5.50
CA PRO A 36 15.67 -15.48 -5.94
C PRO A 36 14.35 -16.16 -5.57
N THR A 37 13.64 -16.52 -6.58
CA THR A 37 12.26 -16.98 -6.54
C THR A 37 12.09 -18.26 -5.73
N LEU A 38 11.42 -18.18 -4.60
CA LEU A 38 10.26 -19.03 -4.45
C LEU A 38 9.16 -18.38 -5.30
N ALA A 39 8.79 -19.00 -6.41
CA ALA A 39 7.75 -18.48 -7.30
C ALA A 39 6.37 -18.71 -6.64
N THR A 40 6.13 -18.07 -5.51
CA THR A 40 4.81 -17.99 -4.96
C THR A 40 4.04 -16.96 -5.79
N ALA A 41 2.89 -17.36 -6.32
CA ALA A 41 2.01 -16.47 -7.07
C ALA A 41 1.58 -15.25 -6.22
N TYR A 42 1.73 -15.35 -4.91
CA TYR A 42 1.32 -14.37 -3.89
C TYR A 42 2.52 -13.90 -3.08
N LYS A 43 2.53 -12.59 -2.76
CA LYS A 43 3.60 -11.92 -2.04
C LYS A 43 3.11 -11.39 -0.70
N ILE A 44 3.99 -11.45 0.30
CA ILE A 44 3.72 -10.91 1.63
C ILE A 44 4.44 -9.57 1.75
N GLY A 45 3.68 -8.54 2.14
CA GLY A 45 4.19 -7.22 2.48
C GLY A 45 3.97 -6.89 3.95
N TYR A 46 4.67 -5.87 4.43
CA TYR A 46 4.47 -5.31 5.76
C TYR A 46 4.27 -3.80 5.69
N GLN A 47 3.15 -3.32 6.31
CA GLN A 47 2.86 -1.90 6.43
C GLN A 47 3.71 -1.28 7.54
N LEU A 48 4.58 -0.33 7.17
CA LEU A 48 5.57 0.25 8.08
C LEU A 48 5.00 1.29 9.07
N TYR A 49 3.71 1.67 8.92
CA TYR A 49 3.09 2.63 9.85
C TYR A 49 3.14 2.16 11.30
N GLY A 50 2.95 0.87 11.55
CA GLY A 50 2.99 0.28 12.88
C GLY A 50 4.32 0.44 13.61
N ILE A 51 5.41 0.64 12.87
CA ILE A 51 6.78 0.86 13.38
C ILE A 51 7.40 2.17 12.87
N ARG A 52 6.58 3.13 12.48
CA ARG A 52 7.03 4.42 11.87
C ARG A 52 8.04 5.20 12.72
N ASN A 53 7.92 5.14 14.05
CA ASN A 53 8.85 5.82 14.94
C ASN A 53 10.23 5.16 14.91
N LEU A 54 10.29 3.83 14.87
CA LEU A 54 11.51 3.04 14.74
C LEU A 54 12.16 3.30 13.38
N LEU A 55 11.38 3.26 12.31
CA LEU A 55 11.83 3.57 10.96
C LEU A 55 12.39 4.99 10.84
N SER A 56 11.79 5.96 11.52
CA SER A 56 12.27 7.36 11.51
C SER A 56 13.56 7.56 12.30
N SER A 57 13.77 6.80 13.37
CA SER A 57 14.96 6.91 14.24
C SER A 57 16.16 6.12 13.71
N ASP A 58 15.92 4.93 13.16
CA ASP A 58 16.92 4.04 12.58
C ASP A 58 16.38 3.32 11.35
N PRO A 59 16.39 3.96 10.18
CA PRO A 59 15.88 3.36 8.95
C PRO A 59 16.64 2.08 8.55
N ASP A 60 17.96 2.05 8.69
CA ASP A 60 18.80 0.91 8.29
C ASP A 60 18.54 -0.31 9.17
N GLY A 61 18.63 -0.15 10.50
CA GLY A 61 18.38 -1.23 11.45
C GLY A 61 16.95 -1.76 11.36
N THR A 62 15.97 -0.87 11.21
CA THR A 62 14.56 -1.26 11.07
C THR A 62 14.34 -2.06 9.80
N MET A 63 14.82 -1.59 8.64
CA MET A 63 14.66 -2.31 7.37
C MET A 63 15.39 -3.65 7.36
N LYS A 64 16.58 -3.72 7.99
CA LYS A 64 17.30 -4.98 8.20
C LYS A 64 16.49 -5.97 9.04
N ALA A 65 15.91 -5.50 10.15
CA ALA A 65 15.14 -6.35 11.04
C ALA A 65 13.88 -6.90 10.37
N VAL A 66 13.17 -6.05 9.62
CA VAL A 66 11.98 -6.42 8.86
C VAL A 66 12.32 -7.42 7.75
N SER A 67 13.42 -7.24 7.01
CA SER A 67 13.85 -8.16 5.95
C SER A 67 14.14 -9.57 6.46
N ASN A 68 14.61 -9.70 7.70
CA ASN A 68 14.86 -11.00 8.34
C ASN A 68 13.58 -11.80 8.66
N CYS A 69 12.40 -11.21 8.43
CA CYS A 69 11.11 -11.89 8.62
C CYS A 69 10.59 -12.58 7.34
N ASN A 70 11.40 -12.70 6.29
CA ASN A 70 11.04 -13.37 5.01
C ASN A 70 9.82 -12.77 4.31
N ILE A 71 9.73 -11.44 4.29
CA ILE A 71 8.76 -10.70 3.48
C ILE A 71 9.37 -10.30 2.13
N GLU A 72 8.53 -10.13 1.11
CA GLU A 72 8.95 -9.66 -0.21
C GLU A 72 8.91 -8.14 -0.36
N GLY A 73 8.09 -7.46 0.42
CA GLY A 73 7.94 -6.01 0.27
C GLY A 73 7.54 -5.27 1.52
N VAL A 74 7.65 -3.96 1.42
CA VAL A 74 7.19 -3.02 2.44
C VAL A 74 6.26 -1.98 1.82
N GLU A 75 5.26 -1.59 2.59
CA GLU A 75 4.36 -0.51 2.24
C GLU A 75 4.61 0.69 3.15
N TYR A 76 4.76 1.86 2.53
CA TYR A 76 5.04 3.11 3.25
C TYR A 76 3.75 3.88 3.53
N SER A 77 3.73 4.63 4.62
CA SER A 77 2.64 5.55 4.94
C SER A 77 3.07 6.98 4.66
N GLY A 78 2.52 7.56 3.60
CA GLY A 78 2.78 8.92 3.18
C GLY A 78 4.21 9.18 2.66
N MET A 79 4.49 10.44 2.39
CA MET A 79 5.84 10.93 2.14
C MET A 79 6.53 11.15 3.47
N THR A 80 7.54 10.36 3.75
CA THR A 80 8.33 10.53 4.97
C THR A 80 9.31 11.69 4.82
N LYS A 81 9.88 12.18 5.92
CA LYS A 81 10.98 13.16 5.88
C LYS A 81 12.26 12.57 5.27
N THR A 82 12.33 11.26 5.17
CA THR A 82 13.45 10.54 4.56
C THR A 82 13.33 10.60 3.03
N PRO A 83 14.37 11.01 2.31
CA PRO A 83 14.34 11.02 0.85
C PRO A 83 14.06 9.62 0.26
N ALA A 84 13.26 9.55 -0.81
CA ALA A 84 12.92 8.29 -1.46
C ALA A 84 14.12 7.44 -1.85
N ILE A 85 15.22 8.09 -2.27
CA ILE A 85 16.47 7.39 -2.64
C ILE A 85 17.06 6.61 -1.47
N THR A 86 16.96 7.12 -0.24
CA THR A 86 17.46 6.41 0.95
C THR A 86 16.69 5.09 1.12
N PHE A 87 15.37 5.12 1.05
CA PHE A 87 14.57 3.90 1.12
C PHE A 87 14.81 2.98 -0.06
N ARG A 88 15.01 3.51 -1.27
CA ARG A 88 15.36 2.71 -2.43
C ARG A 88 16.66 1.94 -2.24
N LEU A 89 17.69 2.59 -1.70
CA LEU A 89 18.97 1.95 -1.41
C LEU A 89 18.83 0.86 -0.31
N LEU A 90 18.02 1.11 0.72
CA LEU A 90 17.73 0.12 1.76
C LEU A 90 16.94 -1.08 1.22
N GLN A 91 15.95 -0.84 0.37
CA GLN A 91 15.23 -1.91 -0.32
C GLN A 91 16.20 -2.80 -1.12
N ASN A 92 17.07 -2.19 -1.92
CA ASN A 92 18.09 -2.92 -2.68
C ASN A 92 19.05 -3.69 -1.78
N LYS A 93 19.53 -3.05 -0.70
CA LYS A 93 20.45 -3.65 0.28
C LYS A 93 19.84 -4.90 0.96
N TYR A 94 18.56 -4.86 1.24
CA TYR A 94 17.86 -5.93 1.98
C TYR A 94 16.93 -6.77 1.11
N ASN A 95 17.04 -6.64 -0.21
CA ASN A 95 16.30 -7.43 -1.20
C ASN A 95 14.77 -7.39 -1.01
N MET A 96 14.23 -6.21 -0.72
CA MET A 96 12.81 -5.95 -0.62
C MET A 96 12.35 -5.00 -1.73
N VAL A 97 11.06 -4.95 -2.01
CA VAL A 97 10.45 -3.97 -2.91
C VAL A 97 9.48 -3.05 -2.16
N CYS A 98 9.21 -1.86 -2.70
CA CYS A 98 8.04 -1.09 -2.29
C CYS A 98 6.81 -1.72 -2.92
N CYS A 99 5.87 -2.20 -2.13
CA CYS A 99 4.62 -2.78 -2.61
C CYS A 99 3.43 -1.84 -2.53
N GLY A 100 3.60 -0.65 -2.00
CA GLY A 100 2.58 0.39 -1.92
C GLY A 100 3.03 1.60 -1.11
N ILE A 101 2.28 2.68 -1.26
CA ILE A 101 2.47 3.89 -0.46
C ILE A 101 1.12 4.57 -0.20
N HIS A 102 0.90 4.99 1.04
CA HIS A 102 -0.31 5.62 1.51
C HIS A 102 -0.15 7.14 1.60
N TYR A 103 -1.07 7.89 0.98
CA TYR A 103 -1.22 9.33 1.12
C TYR A 103 -2.64 9.65 1.59
N GLY A 104 -2.80 10.67 2.45
CA GLY A 104 -4.11 11.19 2.82
C GLY A 104 -4.71 12.09 1.72
N LEU A 105 -6.03 12.29 1.72
CA LEU A 105 -6.69 13.19 0.77
C LEU A 105 -6.14 14.62 0.85
N LEU A 106 -5.89 15.12 2.06
CA LEU A 106 -5.31 16.45 2.27
C LEU A 106 -3.94 16.61 1.58
N GLU A 107 -3.11 15.56 1.53
CA GLU A 107 -1.84 15.60 0.81
C GLU A 107 -2.04 15.71 -0.71
N TYR A 108 -3.12 15.12 -1.25
CA TYR A 108 -3.48 15.28 -2.66
C TYR A 108 -3.95 16.71 -2.96
N GLU A 109 -4.74 17.29 -2.08
CA GLU A 109 -5.23 18.67 -2.22
C GLU A 109 -4.09 19.69 -2.14
N GLN A 110 -3.14 19.49 -1.24
CA GLN A 110 -2.02 20.41 -1.02
C GLN A 110 -0.95 20.34 -2.11
N THR A 111 -0.63 19.17 -2.61
CA THR A 111 0.55 18.99 -3.47
C THR A 111 0.23 18.35 -4.83
N GLY A 112 -1.01 17.92 -5.07
CA GLY A 112 -1.41 17.23 -6.29
C GLY A 112 -0.76 15.86 -6.44
N VAL A 113 -0.78 15.32 -7.67
CA VAL A 113 -0.33 13.95 -7.99
C VAL A 113 1.15 13.86 -8.37
N ILE A 114 1.73 14.92 -8.93
CA ILE A 114 3.09 14.91 -9.50
C ILE A 114 4.16 14.54 -8.47
N PRO A 115 4.26 15.21 -7.30
CA PRO A 115 5.29 14.86 -6.30
C PRO A 115 5.19 13.41 -5.80
N LYS A 116 3.96 12.86 -5.76
CA LYS A 116 3.72 11.47 -5.37
C LYS A 116 4.24 10.49 -6.41
N MET A 117 4.00 10.76 -7.70
CA MET A 117 4.55 9.97 -8.80
C MET A 117 6.07 10.02 -8.83
N GLU A 118 6.69 11.19 -8.63
CA GLU A 118 8.14 11.35 -8.58
C GLU A 118 8.75 10.55 -7.43
N TYR A 119 8.18 10.65 -6.23
CA TYR A 119 8.62 9.90 -5.06
C TYR A 119 8.50 8.38 -5.29
N CYS A 120 7.35 7.93 -5.79
CA CYS A 120 7.10 6.52 -6.08
C CYS A 120 7.98 5.98 -7.21
N TYR A 121 8.27 6.80 -8.19
CA TYR A 121 9.22 6.43 -9.25
C TYR A 121 10.61 6.11 -8.68
N VAL A 122 11.13 6.96 -7.79
CA VAL A 122 12.42 6.72 -7.13
C VAL A 122 12.37 5.46 -6.26
N LEU A 123 11.27 5.21 -5.56
CA LEU A 123 11.06 3.97 -4.79
C LEU A 123 10.97 2.72 -5.66
N GLY A 124 10.69 2.86 -6.97
CA GLY A 124 10.42 1.75 -7.88
C GLY A 124 9.04 1.13 -7.68
N ASN A 125 8.08 1.93 -7.22
CA ASN A 125 6.70 1.55 -6.96
C ASN A 125 5.77 2.12 -8.03
N GLU A 126 4.76 1.35 -8.41
CA GLU A 126 3.74 1.76 -9.38
C GLU A 126 2.36 1.94 -8.73
N ASP A 127 2.17 1.47 -7.50
CA ASP A 127 0.89 1.47 -6.81
C ASP A 127 0.82 2.57 -5.76
N ILE A 128 -0.06 3.56 -5.95
CA ILE A 128 -0.18 4.75 -5.12
C ILE A 128 -1.61 4.86 -4.61
N SER A 129 -1.79 5.00 -3.28
CA SER A 129 -3.13 5.05 -2.69
C SER A 129 -3.55 6.43 -2.22
N CYS A 130 -4.88 6.56 -2.01
CA CYS A 130 -5.44 7.38 -0.97
C CYS A 130 -5.94 6.47 0.16
N HIS A 131 -5.50 6.73 1.40
CA HIS A 131 -5.85 5.87 2.55
C HIS A 131 -6.65 6.59 3.62
N TRP A 132 -6.75 7.91 3.57
CA TRP A 132 -7.37 8.68 4.63
C TRP A 132 -8.18 9.85 4.09
N LEU A 133 -9.40 9.96 4.60
CA LEU A 133 -10.27 11.12 4.43
C LEU A 133 -10.37 11.81 5.78
N GLU A 134 -10.07 13.09 5.84
CA GLU A 134 -10.19 13.90 7.06
C GLU A 134 -11.66 14.02 7.47
N ASN A 135 -11.93 14.28 8.76
CA ASN A 135 -13.29 14.29 9.30
C ASN A 135 -14.22 15.27 8.58
N ASN A 136 -13.72 16.43 8.13
CA ASN A 136 -14.49 17.41 7.36
C ASN A 136 -14.80 16.96 5.91
N HIS A 137 -14.17 15.88 5.44
CA HIS A 137 -14.40 15.27 4.13
C HIS A 137 -15.33 14.06 4.19
N ARG A 138 -15.93 13.78 5.34
CA ARG A 138 -16.85 12.65 5.60
C ARG A 138 -18.25 13.17 5.95
N GLY A 139 -19.18 12.28 6.34
CA GLY A 139 -20.45 12.59 6.98
C GLY A 139 -21.56 13.03 6.04
N SER A 140 -21.37 13.01 4.71
CA SER A 140 -22.46 13.26 3.76
C SER A 140 -22.31 12.46 2.47
N LEU A 141 -23.44 12.13 1.85
CA LEU A 141 -23.49 11.47 0.54
C LEU A 141 -22.74 12.29 -0.51
N GLU A 142 -22.92 13.62 -0.49
CA GLU A 142 -22.28 14.51 -1.44
C GLU A 142 -20.75 14.45 -1.37
N ASN A 143 -20.18 14.38 -0.16
CA ASN A 143 -18.74 14.22 0.04
C ASN A 143 -18.22 12.98 -0.66
N TYR A 144 -18.86 11.83 -0.45
CA TYR A 144 -18.42 10.55 -1.06
C TYR A 144 -18.61 10.51 -2.58
N LEU A 145 -19.62 11.14 -3.13
CA LEU A 145 -19.78 11.32 -4.57
C LEU A 145 -18.67 12.24 -5.15
N ASN A 146 -18.31 13.30 -4.45
CA ASN A 146 -17.22 14.19 -4.84
C ASN A 146 -15.86 13.46 -4.76
N HIS A 147 -15.64 12.61 -3.76
CA HIS A 147 -14.44 11.79 -3.68
C HIS A 147 -14.34 10.82 -4.84
N ALA A 148 -15.41 10.11 -5.19
CA ALA A 148 -15.43 9.22 -6.34
C ALA A 148 -15.03 9.95 -7.64
N LYS A 149 -15.56 11.16 -7.86
CA LYS A 149 -15.19 12.01 -9.00
C LYS A 149 -13.70 12.40 -8.96
N THR A 150 -13.20 12.83 -7.79
CA THR A 150 -11.80 13.21 -7.59
C THR A 150 -10.87 12.03 -7.85
N PHE A 151 -11.19 10.86 -7.31
CA PHE A 151 -10.40 9.64 -7.46
C PHE A 151 -10.38 9.13 -8.90
N ASN A 152 -11.47 9.24 -9.66
CA ASN A 152 -11.47 8.97 -11.08
C ASN A 152 -10.47 9.87 -11.83
N GLY A 153 -10.41 11.15 -11.46
CA GLY A 153 -9.44 12.10 -12.05
C GLY A 153 -7.99 11.74 -11.71
N ILE A 154 -7.71 11.44 -10.45
CA ILE A 154 -6.38 11.00 -9.98
C ILE A 154 -5.97 9.71 -10.67
N ALA A 155 -6.85 8.71 -10.67
CA ALA A 155 -6.59 7.40 -11.27
C ALA A 155 -6.29 7.49 -12.77
N LEU A 156 -7.04 8.33 -13.50
CA LEU A 156 -6.80 8.60 -14.92
C LEU A 156 -5.43 9.24 -15.14
N GLU A 157 -5.04 10.20 -14.30
CA GLU A 157 -3.73 10.86 -14.44
C GLU A 157 -2.58 9.89 -14.10
N TYR A 158 -2.74 9.06 -13.07
CA TYR A 158 -1.79 8.00 -12.75
C TYR A 158 -1.64 7.00 -13.89
N LYS A 159 -2.75 6.53 -14.45
CA LYS A 159 -2.75 5.58 -15.59
C LYS A 159 -1.99 6.12 -16.80
N LYS A 160 -2.17 7.40 -17.17
CA LYS A 160 -1.43 8.06 -18.26
C LYS A 160 0.08 8.03 -18.05
N ASN A 161 0.52 8.04 -16.79
CA ASN A 161 1.93 8.10 -16.40
C ASN A 161 2.51 6.73 -15.98
N GLY A 162 1.74 5.65 -16.13
CA GLY A 162 2.19 4.28 -15.86
C GLY A 162 2.13 3.89 -14.38
N PHE A 163 1.29 4.57 -13.59
CA PHE A 163 0.99 4.25 -12.21
C PHE A 163 -0.43 3.72 -12.07
N ASN A 164 -0.71 3.03 -10.96
CA ASN A 164 -2.03 2.56 -10.56
C ASN A 164 -2.51 3.35 -9.35
N PHE A 165 -3.81 3.61 -9.30
CA PHE A 165 -4.46 4.18 -8.12
C PHE A 165 -5.23 3.09 -7.37
N TYR A 166 -5.09 3.08 -6.05
CA TYR A 166 -5.93 2.27 -5.19
C TYR A 166 -6.38 3.05 -3.95
N TYR A 167 -7.51 2.64 -3.40
CA TYR A 167 -8.01 3.16 -2.14
C TYR A 167 -7.83 2.12 -1.04
N HIS A 168 -7.33 2.55 0.12
CA HIS A 168 -7.27 1.77 1.35
C HIS A 168 -8.35 2.27 2.29
N ASN A 169 -9.29 1.39 2.67
CA ASN A 169 -10.38 1.73 3.56
C ASN A 169 -10.02 1.56 5.03
N HIS A 170 -10.80 2.23 5.87
CA HIS A 170 -10.88 2.00 7.31
C HIS A 170 -12.30 1.53 7.68
N GLY A 171 -12.64 1.57 8.97
CA GLY A 171 -13.98 1.19 9.41
C GLY A 171 -15.04 2.25 9.13
N TYR A 172 -14.67 3.54 9.05
CA TYR A 172 -15.65 4.62 8.92
C TYR A 172 -16.42 4.58 7.60
N GLU A 173 -15.86 4.13 6.50
CA GLU A 173 -16.55 4.01 5.22
C GLU A 173 -17.67 2.95 5.24
N PHE A 174 -17.63 2.06 6.23
CA PHE A 174 -18.65 1.05 6.47
C PHE A 174 -19.57 1.38 7.67
N GLN A 175 -19.23 2.39 8.47
CA GLN A 175 -20.08 2.91 9.54
C GLN A 175 -21.00 4.01 9.02
N GLU A 176 -20.59 4.76 8.01
CA GLU A 176 -21.40 5.80 7.38
C GLU A 176 -22.29 5.19 6.29
N VAL A 177 -23.61 5.34 6.49
CA VAL A 177 -24.65 4.75 5.62
C VAL A 177 -25.56 5.83 5.06
N PHE A 178 -25.70 5.87 3.74
CA PHE A 178 -26.55 6.83 3.04
C PHE A 178 -27.49 6.07 2.10
N ASN A 179 -28.79 6.29 2.23
CA ASN A 179 -29.84 5.61 1.43
C ASN A 179 -29.72 4.07 1.48
N GLY A 180 -29.31 3.51 2.63
CA GLY A 180 -29.17 2.06 2.82
C GLY A 180 -27.90 1.44 2.25
N LYS A 181 -26.95 2.24 1.77
CA LYS A 181 -25.65 1.79 1.25
C LYS A 181 -24.52 2.34 2.10
N TYR A 182 -23.47 1.56 2.28
CA TYR A 182 -22.22 2.01 2.89
C TYR A 182 -21.54 3.10 2.02
N ALA A 183 -20.88 4.03 2.66
CA ALA A 183 -20.11 5.07 1.95
C ALA A 183 -19.07 4.45 0.99
N MET A 184 -18.46 3.31 1.37
CA MET A 184 -17.55 2.58 0.49
C MET A 184 -18.24 2.07 -0.78
N ASP A 185 -19.46 1.53 -0.66
CA ASP A 185 -20.22 1.04 -1.83
C ASP A 185 -20.57 2.19 -2.77
N ILE A 186 -20.92 3.35 -2.21
CA ILE A 186 -21.21 4.56 -2.98
C ILE A 186 -19.96 5.00 -3.78
N MET A 187 -18.78 5.00 -3.17
CA MET A 187 -17.54 5.30 -3.89
C MET A 187 -17.25 4.28 -4.99
N LEU A 188 -17.44 2.98 -4.71
CA LEU A 188 -17.20 1.92 -5.69
C LEU A 188 -18.15 2.00 -6.88
N GLU A 189 -19.43 2.29 -6.67
CA GLU A 189 -20.44 2.43 -7.73
C GLU A 189 -20.18 3.66 -8.64
N ASN A 190 -19.51 4.69 -8.12
CA ASN A 190 -19.27 5.96 -8.82
C ASN A 190 -17.81 6.12 -9.28
N THR A 191 -16.99 5.06 -9.20
CA THR A 191 -15.62 5.03 -9.72
C THR A 191 -15.47 4.06 -10.87
N ASP A 192 -14.58 4.38 -11.82
CA ASP A 192 -14.28 3.52 -12.97
C ASP A 192 -13.55 2.25 -12.49
N PRO A 193 -14.14 1.05 -12.65
CA PRO A 193 -13.54 -0.20 -12.21
C PRO A 193 -12.24 -0.58 -12.94
N ALA A 194 -11.96 0.03 -14.09
CA ALA A 194 -10.71 -0.17 -14.82
C ALA A 194 -9.55 0.71 -14.31
N LEU A 195 -9.85 1.70 -13.47
CA LEU A 195 -8.89 2.68 -12.98
C LEU A 195 -8.75 2.68 -11.46
N PHE A 196 -9.84 2.41 -10.74
CA PHE A 196 -9.93 2.48 -9.29
C PHE A 196 -9.89 1.06 -8.69
N SER A 197 -8.81 0.73 -8.01
CA SER A 197 -8.63 -0.54 -7.29
C SER A 197 -8.76 -0.36 -5.78
N MET A 198 -8.84 -1.48 -5.07
CA MET A 198 -8.95 -1.53 -3.62
C MET A 198 -7.78 -2.28 -2.99
N GLU A 199 -7.27 -1.73 -1.92
CA GLU A 199 -6.60 -2.46 -0.87
C GLU A 199 -7.59 -2.61 0.29
N PHE A 200 -8.16 -3.79 0.39
CA PHE A 200 -9.25 -4.03 1.34
C PHE A 200 -8.72 -4.35 2.73
N HIS A 201 -9.00 -3.47 3.68
CA HIS A 201 -8.74 -3.66 5.09
C HIS A 201 -10.03 -4.09 5.78
N PHE A 202 -10.06 -5.29 6.32
CA PHE A 202 -11.27 -5.84 6.93
C PHE A 202 -11.29 -5.79 8.47
N SER A 203 -10.28 -5.22 9.11
CA SER A 203 -10.34 -4.94 10.55
C SER A 203 -11.25 -3.75 10.82
N GLY A 204 -12.08 -3.86 11.85
CA GLY A 204 -13.01 -2.77 12.22
C GLY A 204 -14.26 -2.65 11.35
N LEU A 205 -14.57 -3.66 10.53
CA LEU A 205 -15.83 -3.74 9.82
C LEU A 205 -17.01 -3.86 10.81
N PRO A 206 -18.19 -3.32 10.47
CA PRO A 206 -19.38 -3.46 11.31
C PRO A 206 -19.78 -4.92 11.46
N GLU A 207 -20.39 -5.24 12.61
CA GLU A 207 -20.96 -6.56 12.87
C GLU A 207 -21.97 -6.96 11.78
N GLY A 208 -21.86 -8.20 11.29
CA GLY A 208 -22.71 -8.73 10.22
C GLY A 208 -22.22 -8.47 8.80
N LEU A 209 -21.18 -7.65 8.58
CA LEU A 209 -20.55 -7.54 7.27
C LEU A 209 -19.54 -8.69 7.10
N ASP A 210 -19.83 -9.59 6.16
CA ASP A 210 -18.96 -10.73 5.85
C ASP A 210 -17.82 -10.31 4.90
N PRO A 211 -16.55 -10.33 5.36
CA PRO A 211 -15.41 -9.96 4.53
C PRO A 211 -15.26 -10.85 3.29
N VAL A 212 -15.61 -12.15 3.36
CA VAL A 212 -15.52 -13.07 2.22
C VAL A 212 -16.50 -12.64 1.12
N LYS A 213 -17.74 -12.34 1.49
CA LYS A 213 -18.73 -11.84 0.55
C LYS A 213 -18.30 -10.51 -0.08
N TYR A 214 -17.71 -9.62 0.73
CA TYR A 214 -17.26 -8.32 0.24
C TYR A 214 -16.09 -8.47 -0.75
N ILE A 215 -15.10 -9.31 -0.45
CA ILE A 215 -13.99 -9.65 -1.35
C ILE A 215 -14.50 -10.19 -2.69
N ASN A 216 -15.48 -11.12 -2.65
CA ASN A 216 -16.08 -11.68 -3.86
C ASN A 216 -16.77 -10.60 -4.71
N ASN A 217 -17.42 -9.63 -4.08
CA ASN A 217 -18.07 -8.51 -4.78
C ASN A 217 -17.03 -7.52 -5.38
N LEU A 218 -15.89 -7.32 -4.75
CA LEU A 218 -14.80 -6.51 -5.31
C LEU A 218 -14.22 -7.15 -6.58
N GLY A 219 -14.12 -8.47 -6.62
CA GLY A 219 -13.62 -9.21 -7.78
C GLY A 219 -12.29 -8.66 -8.29
N GLY A 220 -12.21 -8.35 -9.58
CA GLY A 220 -11.00 -7.82 -10.22
C GLY A 220 -10.50 -6.46 -9.70
N ARG A 221 -11.28 -5.74 -8.88
CA ARG A 221 -10.86 -4.49 -8.23
C ARG A 221 -10.01 -4.73 -6.97
N LEU A 222 -9.97 -5.93 -6.40
CA LEU A 222 -9.14 -6.24 -5.25
C LEU A 222 -7.67 -6.34 -5.67
N LEU A 223 -6.90 -5.30 -5.42
CA LEU A 223 -5.46 -5.25 -5.74
C LEU A 223 -4.64 -5.88 -4.62
N LYS A 224 -4.99 -5.61 -3.37
CA LYS A 224 -4.28 -6.03 -2.17
C LYS A 224 -5.26 -6.34 -1.04
N LEU A 225 -4.84 -7.19 -0.12
CA LEU A 225 -5.54 -7.46 1.13
C LEU A 225 -4.68 -6.99 2.30
N HIS A 226 -5.27 -6.27 3.25
CA HIS A 226 -4.58 -5.61 4.35
C HIS A 226 -5.20 -6.00 5.71
N PHE A 227 -4.39 -6.51 6.65
CA PHE A 227 -4.94 -7.14 7.86
C PHE A 227 -3.89 -7.43 8.94
N PRO A 228 -4.30 -7.57 10.21
CA PRO A 228 -3.52 -8.26 11.23
C PRO A 228 -3.68 -9.78 11.08
N VAL A 229 -2.59 -10.54 11.18
CA VAL A 229 -2.61 -12.01 11.22
C VAL A 229 -2.88 -12.53 12.61
N LEU A 230 -2.32 -11.85 13.62
CA LEU A 230 -2.43 -12.20 15.03
C LEU A 230 -3.30 -11.20 15.78
N ASP A 231 -4.03 -11.66 16.77
CA ASP A 231 -4.71 -10.80 17.75
C ASP A 231 -3.70 -10.13 18.73
N ASN A 232 -4.20 -9.29 19.62
CA ASN A 232 -3.36 -8.60 20.60
C ASN A 232 -2.62 -9.57 21.58
N ASN A 233 -3.15 -10.78 21.76
CA ASN A 233 -2.58 -11.83 22.59
C ASN A 233 -1.58 -12.72 21.82
N GLY A 234 -1.41 -12.49 20.52
CA GLY A 234 -0.53 -13.26 19.66
C GLY A 234 -1.13 -14.57 19.15
N ASN A 235 -2.45 -14.76 19.27
CA ASN A 235 -3.14 -15.89 18.64
C ASN A 235 -3.49 -15.59 17.19
N VAL A 236 -3.59 -16.62 16.37
CA VAL A 236 -4.00 -16.47 14.97
C VAL A 236 -5.46 -16.02 14.91
N ALA A 237 -5.70 -14.83 14.34
CA ALA A 237 -7.00 -14.24 14.14
C ALA A 237 -7.46 -14.29 12.67
N LEU A 238 -6.52 -14.46 11.73
CA LEU A 238 -6.81 -14.54 10.31
C LEU A 238 -7.50 -15.86 9.96
N ARG A 239 -8.54 -15.77 9.12
CA ARG A 239 -9.32 -16.93 8.65
C ARG A 239 -8.85 -17.37 7.27
N GLN A 240 -8.80 -18.69 7.05
CA GLN A 240 -8.38 -19.27 5.77
C GLN A 240 -9.33 -18.88 4.62
N ASP A 241 -10.66 -18.86 4.86
CA ASP A 241 -11.66 -18.56 3.84
C ASP A 241 -11.53 -17.13 3.27
N ILE A 242 -11.01 -16.17 4.05
CA ILE A 242 -10.69 -14.81 3.59
C ILE A 242 -9.53 -14.84 2.58
N ILE A 243 -8.49 -15.61 2.88
CA ILE A 243 -7.33 -15.78 1.98
C ILE A 243 -7.76 -16.47 0.69
N ASP A 244 -8.57 -17.52 0.79
CA ASP A 244 -9.07 -18.27 -0.37
C ASP A 244 -9.95 -17.40 -1.27
N ALA A 245 -10.84 -16.57 -0.68
CA ALA A 245 -11.64 -15.62 -1.43
C ALA A 245 -10.76 -14.58 -2.16
N ALA A 246 -9.74 -14.04 -1.49
CA ALA A 246 -8.82 -13.08 -2.12
C ALA A 246 -8.02 -13.72 -3.27
N LYS A 247 -7.53 -14.96 -3.10
CA LYS A 247 -6.87 -15.73 -4.15
C LYS A 247 -7.80 -15.96 -5.35
N ALA A 248 -9.06 -16.28 -5.09
CA ALA A 248 -10.06 -16.56 -6.12
C ALA A 248 -10.38 -15.35 -7.02
N THR A 249 -10.16 -14.10 -6.56
CA THR A 249 -10.32 -12.91 -7.42
C THR A 249 -9.36 -12.87 -8.60
N GLY A 250 -8.21 -13.54 -8.49
CA GLY A 250 -7.13 -13.56 -9.49
C GLY A 250 -6.34 -12.23 -9.59
N SER A 251 -6.85 -11.13 -9.05
CA SER A 251 -6.23 -9.79 -9.07
C SER A 251 -5.37 -9.52 -7.84
N CYS A 252 -5.73 -10.04 -6.67
CA CYS A 252 -4.99 -9.87 -5.42
C CYS A 252 -3.65 -10.62 -5.48
N LYS A 253 -2.55 -9.88 -5.44
CA LYS A 253 -1.18 -10.43 -5.48
C LYS A 253 -0.39 -10.12 -4.22
N TRP A 254 -0.80 -9.12 -3.45
CA TRP A 254 -0.15 -8.70 -2.22
C TRP A 254 -1.06 -8.91 -1.02
N PHE A 255 -0.49 -9.51 -0.01
CA PHE A 255 -1.10 -9.75 1.31
C PHE A 255 -0.27 -8.96 2.31
N ILE A 256 -0.81 -7.82 2.77
CA ILE A 256 -0.10 -6.84 3.56
C ILE A 256 -0.45 -7.02 5.04
N ILE A 257 0.56 -7.33 5.84
CA ILE A 257 0.42 -7.44 7.29
C ILE A 257 0.48 -6.05 7.88
N GLU A 258 -0.53 -5.65 8.66
CA GLU A 258 -0.51 -4.43 9.46
C GLU A 258 -0.70 -4.76 10.93
N GLN A 259 0.27 -4.38 11.75
CA GLN A 259 0.17 -4.41 13.19
C GLN A 259 1.07 -3.35 13.82
N ASN A 260 0.56 -2.73 14.89
CA ASN A 260 1.33 -1.77 15.69
C ASN A 260 2.15 -2.50 16.75
N TYR A 261 3.42 -2.14 16.89
CA TYR A 261 4.31 -2.72 17.88
C TYR A 261 5.06 -1.64 18.67
N PRO A 262 5.26 -1.83 19.98
CA PRO A 262 5.88 -0.83 20.83
C PRO A 262 7.39 -0.71 20.60
N ASP A 263 8.04 -1.79 20.19
CA ASP A 263 9.49 -1.89 20.04
C ASP A 263 9.87 -2.86 18.92
N LEU A 264 11.11 -2.79 18.46
CA LEU A 264 11.60 -3.57 17.33
C LEU A 264 11.71 -5.08 17.64
N PRO A 265 12.18 -5.55 18.80
CA PRO A 265 12.18 -6.97 19.11
C PRO A 265 10.79 -7.61 19.05
N THR A 266 9.79 -6.98 19.68
CA THR A 266 8.40 -7.44 19.63
C THR A 266 7.84 -7.41 18.20
N ALA A 267 8.15 -6.36 17.42
CA ALA A 267 7.76 -6.27 16.03
C ALA A 267 8.31 -7.43 15.19
N VAL A 268 9.59 -7.74 15.34
CA VAL A 268 10.26 -8.81 14.58
C VAL A 268 9.70 -10.18 14.95
N GLU A 269 9.55 -10.47 16.25
CA GLU A 269 9.01 -11.75 16.72
C GLU A 269 7.61 -12.00 16.15
N ARG A 270 6.72 -11.01 16.32
CA ARG A 270 5.32 -11.14 15.89
C ARG A 270 5.18 -11.12 14.38
N LEU A 271 5.95 -10.29 13.68
CA LEU A 271 5.94 -10.26 12.23
C LEU A 271 6.40 -11.61 11.66
N LYS A 272 7.47 -12.19 12.21
CA LYS A 272 7.96 -13.49 11.77
C LYS A 272 6.91 -14.58 11.94
N LYS A 273 6.26 -14.64 13.12
CA LYS A 273 5.14 -15.57 13.34
C LYS A 273 3.99 -15.33 12.37
N SER A 274 3.64 -14.07 12.13
CA SER A 274 2.57 -13.70 11.17
C SER A 274 2.91 -14.15 9.75
N VAL A 275 4.16 -13.97 9.31
CA VAL A 275 4.62 -14.38 7.99
C VAL A 275 4.56 -15.90 7.84
N ASP A 276 5.02 -16.65 8.86
CA ASP A 276 5.00 -18.12 8.82
C ASP A 276 3.56 -18.63 8.67
N VAL A 277 2.63 -18.14 9.49
CA VAL A 277 1.20 -18.49 9.41
C VAL A 277 0.60 -18.12 8.06
N LEU A 278 0.83 -16.89 7.58
CA LEU A 278 0.29 -16.44 6.32
C LEU A 278 0.85 -17.23 5.15
N ARG A 279 2.13 -17.58 5.17
CA ARG A 279 2.77 -18.40 4.14
C ARG A 279 2.13 -19.80 4.06
N GLU A 280 1.83 -20.44 5.20
CA GLU A 280 1.09 -21.68 5.23
C GLU A 280 -0.30 -21.56 4.62
N MET A 281 -1.03 -20.46 4.95
CA MET A 281 -2.36 -20.21 4.39
C MET A 281 -2.34 -19.98 2.89
N LEU A 282 -1.33 -19.28 2.38
CA LEU A 282 -1.18 -18.99 0.94
C LEU A 282 -0.83 -20.24 0.12
N ASN A 283 -0.20 -21.24 0.72
CA ASN A 283 0.23 -22.48 0.07
C ASN A 283 -0.86 -23.57 0.06
N LYS A 284 -1.96 -23.38 0.77
CA LYS A 284 -3.15 -24.26 0.70
C LYS A 284 -3.99 -23.93 -0.54
#